data_4402a61d38b24ccd96647a8676f44bf1
#
_entry.id   4402a61d38b24ccd96647a8676f44bf1
#
_cell.length_a   1.000
_cell.length_b   1.000
_cell.length_c   1.000
_cell.angle_alpha   90.00
_cell.angle_beta   90.00
_cell.angle_gamma   90.00
#
_symmetry.space_group_name_H-M   'P 1'
#
loop_
_entity.id
_entity.type
_entity.pdbx_description
1 polymer ?
#
loop_
_entity_poly.entity_id
_entity_poly.type
_entity_poly.pdbx_seq_one_letter_code
_entity_poly.pdbx_strand_id
1 'polypeptide(L)'
;MSRNVLERVLWQLSVERAAKERFREEPRKFLSRFALSPEEVDMVVDFDVAALQRLGVNPMLTMGFWQELSPSRDMRLYKERLGATDNRYAGFSAALKG
;
A
#
# COMPACT_ATOMS: atom_id res chain seq x y z
N MET A 1 4.26 6.57 -16.47
CA MET A 1 3.66 6.77 -15.15
C MET A 1 3.31 5.46 -14.53
N SER A 2 3.81 5.23 -13.36
CA SER A 2 3.72 3.93 -12.71
C SER A 2 2.46 3.73 -11.87
N ARG A 3 1.61 4.75 -11.76
CA ARG A 3 0.41 4.63 -10.94
C ARG A 3 -0.46 3.43 -11.33
N ASN A 4 -0.70 3.25 -12.63
CA ASN A 4 -1.52 2.12 -13.09
C ASN A 4 -0.87 0.79 -12.79
N VAL A 5 0.45 0.72 -12.89
CA VAL A 5 1.20 -0.49 -12.58
C VAL A 5 1.12 -0.76 -11.08
N LEU A 6 1.31 0.27 -10.26
CA LEU A 6 1.19 0.15 -8.80
C LEU A 6 -0.19 -0.35 -8.39
N GLU A 7 -1.25 0.21 -8.99
CA GLU A 7 -2.61 -0.22 -8.67
C GLU A 7 -2.85 -1.67 -9.04
N ARG A 8 -2.32 -2.09 -10.18
CA ARG A 8 -2.43 -3.50 -10.60
C ARG A 8 -1.70 -4.42 -9.63
N VAL A 9 -0.49 -4.04 -9.21
CA VAL A 9 0.29 -4.82 -8.26
C VAL A 9 -0.46 -4.97 -6.94
N LEU A 10 -0.96 -3.85 -6.40
CA LEU A 10 -1.67 -3.89 -5.12
C LEU A 10 -2.96 -4.69 -5.23
N TRP A 11 -3.66 -4.59 -6.36
CA TRP A 11 -4.85 -5.37 -6.58
C TRP A 11 -4.54 -6.87 -6.58
N GLN A 12 -3.50 -7.28 -7.31
CA GLN A 12 -3.10 -8.68 -7.33
C GLN A 12 -2.72 -9.17 -5.93
N LEU A 13 -2.00 -8.36 -5.19
CA LEU A 13 -1.60 -8.71 -3.83
C LEU A 13 -2.79 -8.76 -2.88
N SER A 14 -3.90 -8.13 -3.22
CA SER A 14 -5.11 -8.18 -2.40
C SER A 14 -5.95 -9.42 -2.67
N VAL A 15 -5.93 -9.94 -3.90
CA VAL A 15 -6.88 -10.99 -4.30
C VAL A 15 -6.23 -12.32 -4.70
N GLU A 16 -4.99 -12.32 -5.17
CA GLU A 16 -4.35 -13.54 -5.66
C GLU A 16 -3.47 -14.17 -4.60
N ARG A 17 -3.83 -15.38 -4.19
CA ARG A 17 -3.10 -16.10 -3.15
C ARG A 17 -1.64 -16.38 -3.55
N ALA A 18 -1.42 -16.79 -4.78
CA ALA A 18 -0.07 -17.08 -5.27
C ALA A 18 0.80 -15.82 -5.25
N ALA A 19 0.23 -14.67 -5.61
CA ALA A 19 0.94 -13.41 -5.57
C ALA A 19 1.33 -13.03 -4.15
N LYS A 20 0.41 -13.21 -3.20
CA LYS A 20 0.69 -12.94 -1.79
C LYS A 20 1.84 -13.78 -1.27
N GLU A 21 1.84 -15.06 -1.61
CA GLU A 21 2.89 -15.97 -1.15
C GLU A 21 4.25 -15.59 -1.73
N ARG A 22 4.30 -15.29 -3.02
CA ARG A 22 5.54 -14.88 -3.66
C ARG A 22 6.09 -13.59 -3.08
N PHE A 23 5.21 -12.64 -2.80
CA PHE A 23 5.60 -11.37 -2.21
C PHE A 23 6.15 -11.58 -0.80
N ARG A 24 5.54 -12.45 -0.01
CA ARG A 24 6.01 -12.73 1.35
C ARG A 24 7.39 -13.39 1.34
N GLU A 25 7.63 -14.27 0.39
CA GLU A 25 8.91 -14.97 0.30
C GLU A 25 10.03 -14.06 -0.19
N GLU A 26 9.81 -13.37 -1.32
CA GLU A 26 10.80 -12.51 -1.93
C GLU A 26 10.12 -11.27 -2.51
N PRO A 27 9.86 -10.25 -1.68
CA PRO A 27 9.09 -9.10 -2.15
C PRO A 27 9.73 -8.37 -3.33
N ARG A 28 11.03 -8.15 -3.27
CA ARG A 28 11.69 -7.42 -4.34
C ARG A 28 11.75 -8.22 -5.64
N LYS A 29 11.90 -9.53 -5.55
CA LYS A 29 11.90 -10.39 -6.72
C LYS A 29 10.53 -10.40 -7.39
N PHE A 30 9.47 -10.49 -6.58
CA PHE A 30 8.11 -10.43 -7.11
C PHE A 30 7.88 -9.11 -7.85
N LEU A 31 8.29 -8.01 -7.24
CA LEU A 31 8.08 -6.68 -7.82
C LEU A 31 8.95 -6.43 -9.05
N SER A 32 10.04 -7.14 -9.21
CA SER A 32 10.93 -6.97 -10.36
C SER A 32 10.26 -7.31 -11.69
N ARG A 33 9.14 -8.02 -11.64
CA ARG A 33 8.37 -8.37 -12.85
C ARG A 33 7.59 -7.20 -13.41
N PHE A 34 7.42 -6.15 -12.62
CA PHE A 34 6.62 -5.01 -12.99
C PHE A 34 7.51 -3.82 -13.33
N ALA A 35 7.00 -2.92 -14.15
CA ALA A 35 7.74 -1.73 -14.56
C ALA A 35 7.67 -0.66 -13.47
N LEU A 36 8.34 -0.92 -12.35
CA LEU A 36 8.38 -0.02 -11.21
C LEU A 36 9.76 0.58 -11.04
N SER A 37 9.83 1.84 -10.61
CA SER A 37 11.10 2.46 -10.27
C SER A 37 11.62 1.89 -8.94
N PRO A 38 12.93 2.05 -8.64
CA PRO A 38 13.45 1.60 -7.35
C PRO A 38 12.72 2.22 -6.15
N GLU A 39 12.33 3.49 -6.26
CA GLU A 39 11.59 4.18 -5.19
C GLU A 39 10.22 3.56 -4.99
N GLU A 40 9.56 3.20 -6.08
CA GLU A 40 8.24 2.57 -6.00
C GLU A 40 8.32 1.18 -5.38
N VAL A 41 9.35 0.43 -5.72
CA VAL A 41 9.60 -0.88 -5.10
C VAL A 41 9.77 -0.71 -3.60
N ASP A 42 10.56 0.27 -3.19
CA ASP A 42 10.78 0.55 -1.76
C ASP A 42 9.49 0.90 -1.05
N MET A 43 8.63 1.71 -1.68
CA MET A 43 7.34 2.08 -1.09
C MET A 43 6.48 0.86 -0.80
N VAL A 44 6.46 -0.08 -1.73
CA VAL A 44 5.64 -1.29 -1.54
C VAL A 44 6.25 -2.19 -0.48
N VAL A 45 7.56 -2.42 -0.56
CA VAL A 45 8.26 -3.30 0.38
C VAL A 45 8.14 -2.77 1.81
N ASP A 46 8.21 -1.46 1.98
CA ASP A 46 8.18 -0.82 3.29
C ASP A 46 6.76 -0.50 3.76
N PHE A 47 5.75 -0.84 2.99
CA PHE A 47 4.35 -0.52 3.29
C PHE A 47 4.15 0.97 3.52
N ASP A 48 4.75 1.79 2.68
CA ASP A 48 4.63 3.25 2.78
C ASP A 48 3.35 3.70 2.08
N VAL A 49 2.23 3.46 2.76
CA VAL A 49 0.91 3.73 2.18
C VAL A 49 0.68 5.21 1.92
N ALA A 50 1.28 6.08 2.74
CA ALA A 50 1.15 7.52 2.53
C ALA A 50 1.80 7.95 1.21
N ALA A 51 3.00 7.45 0.94
CA ALA A 51 3.69 7.77 -0.32
C ALA A 51 2.91 7.23 -1.53
N LEU A 52 2.36 6.02 -1.41
CA LEU A 52 1.57 5.43 -2.48
C LEU A 52 0.34 6.28 -2.79
N GLN A 53 -0.34 6.76 -1.75
CA GLN A 53 -1.51 7.60 -1.97
C GLN A 53 -1.14 8.98 -2.53
N ARG A 54 0.01 9.52 -2.18
CA ARG A 54 0.49 10.76 -2.78
C ARG A 54 0.73 10.63 -4.27
N LEU A 55 1.08 9.43 -4.73
CA LEU A 55 1.22 9.16 -6.16
C LEU A 55 -0.12 8.99 -6.87
N GLY A 56 -1.21 8.99 -6.14
CA GLY A 56 -2.54 8.86 -6.69
C GLY A 56 -3.11 7.45 -6.71
N VAL A 57 -2.47 6.53 -6.01
CA VAL A 57 -2.97 5.17 -5.90
C VAL A 57 -4.28 5.16 -5.12
N ASN A 58 -5.25 4.38 -5.59
CA ASN A 58 -6.56 4.29 -4.98
C ASN A 58 -6.47 3.85 -3.51
N PRO A 59 -7.05 4.62 -2.57
CA PRO A 59 -6.99 4.26 -1.14
C PRO A 59 -7.57 2.88 -0.81
N MET A 60 -8.54 2.41 -1.57
CA MET A 60 -9.08 1.08 -1.35
C MET A 60 -8.04 0.00 -1.58
N LEU A 61 -7.16 0.23 -2.55
CA LEU A 61 -6.08 -0.71 -2.87
C LEU A 61 -4.99 -0.68 -1.82
N THR A 62 -4.63 0.50 -1.33
CA THR A 62 -3.61 0.58 -0.27
C THR A 62 -4.12 -0.05 1.02
N MET A 63 -5.39 0.15 1.35
CA MET A 63 -6.00 -0.46 2.53
C MET A 63 -6.02 -1.98 2.40
N GLY A 64 -6.47 -2.51 1.26
CA GLY A 64 -6.51 -3.94 1.02
C GLY A 64 -5.12 -4.57 1.11
N PHE A 65 -4.14 -3.92 0.51
CA PHE A 65 -2.76 -4.36 0.58
C PHE A 65 -2.27 -4.43 2.02
N TRP A 66 -2.52 -3.38 2.80
CA TRP A 66 -2.14 -3.34 4.21
C TRP A 66 -2.80 -4.47 4.99
N GLN A 67 -4.11 -4.64 4.85
CA GLN A 67 -4.85 -5.65 5.60
C GLN A 67 -4.41 -7.06 5.28
N GLU A 68 -4.07 -7.32 4.01
CA GLU A 68 -3.72 -8.66 3.57
C GLU A 68 -2.26 -9.02 3.85
N LEU A 69 -1.36 -8.07 3.80
CA LEU A 69 0.08 -8.37 3.79
C LEU A 69 0.88 -7.72 4.91
N SER A 70 0.37 -6.68 5.55
CA SER A 70 1.12 -6.04 6.62
C SER A 70 1.32 -7.01 7.80
N PRO A 71 2.53 -7.08 8.35
CA PRO A 71 2.78 -7.96 9.49
C PRO A 71 1.90 -7.67 10.70
N SER A 72 1.55 -6.40 10.94
CA SER A 72 0.77 -6.03 12.11
C SER A 72 -0.73 -6.08 11.91
N ARG A 73 -1.22 -5.82 10.70
CA ARG A 73 -2.64 -5.69 10.36
C ARG A 73 -3.40 -4.71 11.25
N ASP A 74 -2.65 -3.83 11.92
CA ASP A 74 -3.23 -2.88 12.86
C ASP A 74 -3.67 -1.62 12.12
N MET A 75 -4.99 -1.37 12.11
CA MET A 75 -5.54 -0.21 11.41
C MET A 75 -5.14 1.10 12.06
N ARG A 76 -4.77 1.09 13.33
CA ARG A 76 -4.27 2.31 13.97
C ARG A 76 -2.92 2.69 13.38
N LEU A 77 -2.04 1.74 13.14
CA LEU A 77 -0.76 2.02 12.49
C LEU A 77 -0.98 2.51 11.06
N TYR A 78 -1.94 1.96 10.36
CA TYR A 78 -2.29 2.41 9.03
C TYR A 78 -2.70 3.89 9.04
N LYS A 79 -3.59 4.25 9.96
CA LYS A 79 -4.06 5.63 10.10
C LYS A 79 -2.93 6.56 10.51
N GLU A 80 -2.06 6.13 11.39
CA GLU A 80 -0.92 6.92 11.83
C GLU A 80 0.02 7.23 10.68
N ARG A 81 0.31 6.24 9.83
CA ARG A 81 1.17 6.45 8.68
C ARG A 81 0.58 7.45 7.69
N LEU A 82 -0.73 7.40 7.48
CA LEU A 82 -1.40 8.36 6.63
C LEU A 82 -1.43 9.74 7.26
N GLY A 83 -1.79 9.82 8.54
CA GLY A 83 -1.94 11.08 9.24
C GLY A 83 -0.63 11.82 9.45
N ALA A 84 0.47 11.09 9.57
CA ALA A 84 1.78 11.70 9.76
C ALA A 84 2.22 12.55 8.57
N THR A 85 1.68 12.28 7.38
CA THR A 85 2.14 12.92 6.16
C THR A 85 1.05 13.66 5.40
N ASP A 86 -0.22 13.52 5.79
CA ASP A 86 -1.32 14.12 5.04
C ASP A 86 -2.47 14.50 5.97
N ASN A 87 -2.63 15.82 6.16
CA ASN A 87 -3.66 16.36 7.05
C ASN A 87 -5.09 16.06 6.61
N ARG A 88 -5.30 15.70 5.36
CA ARG A 88 -6.64 15.35 4.88
C ARG A 88 -7.23 14.20 5.66
N TYR A 89 -6.38 13.27 6.06
CA TYR A 89 -6.84 12.08 6.79
C TYR A 89 -7.16 12.38 8.25
N ALA A 90 -6.52 13.39 8.82
CA ALA A 90 -6.86 13.80 10.19
C ALA A 90 -8.30 14.29 10.27
N GLY A 91 -8.70 15.15 9.31
CA GLY A 91 -10.08 15.63 9.26
C GLY A 91 -11.09 14.52 8.99
N PHE A 92 -10.74 13.62 8.09
CA PHE A 92 -11.61 12.50 7.75
C PHE A 92 -11.82 11.58 8.95
N SER A 93 -10.74 11.27 9.66
CA SER A 93 -10.84 10.43 10.86
C SER A 93 -11.68 11.06 11.95
N ALA A 94 -11.55 12.36 12.14
CA ALA A 94 -12.37 13.09 13.14
C ALA A 94 -13.85 13.02 12.78
N ALA A 95 -14.18 13.16 11.50
CA ALA A 95 -15.55 13.06 11.03
C ALA A 95 -16.15 11.69 11.29
N LEU A 96 -15.35 10.64 11.11
CA LEU A 96 -15.81 9.28 11.34
C LEU A 96 -16.04 8.98 12.81
N LYS A 97 -15.29 9.63 13.68
CA LYS A 97 -15.46 9.44 15.13
C LYS A 97 -16.63 10.20 15.69
N GLY A 98 -16.98 11.28 15.02
CA GLY A 98 -18.11 12.11 15.43
C GLY A 98 -19.41 11.45 15.21
#